data_f02574abf249f5083012ef26904819b9
#
_entry.id   f02574abf249f5083012ef26904819b9
#
_cell.length_a   1.000
_cell.length_b   1.000
_cell.length_c   1.000
_cell.angle_alpha   90.00
_cell.angle_beta   90.00
_cell.angle_gamma   90.00
#
_symmetry.space_group_name_H-M   'P 1'
#
loop_
_entity.id
_entity.type
_entity.pdbx_description
1 polymer ?
#
loop_
_entity_poly.entity_id
_entity_poly.type
_entity_poly.pdbx_seq_one_letter_code
_entity_poly.pdbx_strand_id
1 'polypeptide(L)'
;MIACSTITCTCIYHFAPYVYKYTLSDIEYLIYQFAEELSGYSCEESPIFFDVCSNILYEQYDNEYSLHIFTSSGEELTLSDLDIPTGKRIEDFDTFQKTESTPIYFQDGTEQYFLIIVQNTDKQSQIVEALNKTIPILSVVILCTSTLAAFFYTWYMTAPIKKVSKLSRQMAAMDFNGFCPTGRTDEIGVLSNSLNTLSQKLTTALSELQATNQKLQADIDMERQLEQQRIEFFSAASHELKTPITIIKGQLQGMLYQVGRYKDRETYLAQSLEVTNTLEKMVQELLTISRLDTPGYTCKKSDIDFSKLTNERLAAYEDLFMQKELTVEKSIIPGLYVSGDIQLLQKVIDNLLGNAATYSGAGNYISVKLWKEFEKVNLTIENIGVHIPDEDIPKLFEAFYRVDHSRNRQTGGTGLGLYIVKTILELHGAKIKIANSVQGVIVSIQF
;
A
#
# COMPACT_ATOMS: atom_id res chain seq x y z
N MET A 1 -25.66 46.96 8.06
CA MET A 1 -25.38 46.50 9.43
C MET A 1 -23.98 45.86 9.56
N ILE A 2 -23.60 44.87 8.76
CA ILE A 2 -22.25 44.28 8.80
C ILE A 2 -21.16 45.30 8.45
N ALA A 3 -21.35 46.13 7.42
CA ALA A 3 -20.40 47.16 7.03
C ALA A 3 -20.22 48.25 8.11
N CYS A 4 -21.30 48.69 8.75
CA CYS A 4 -21.21 49.64 9.86
C CYS A 4 -20.47 49.06 11.07
N SER A 5 -20.73 47.77 11.39
CA SER A 5 -20.04 47.07 12.49
C SER A 5 -18.54 46.93 12.21
N THR A 6 -18.16 46.61 10.97
CA THR A 6 -16.74 46.48 10.58
C THR A 6 -16.04 47.85 10.57
N ILE A 7 -16.68 48.89 10.08
CA ILE A 7 -16.12 50.25 10.10
C ILE A 7 -15.99 50.75 11.54
N THR A 8 -17.00 50.51 12.38
CA THR A 8 -16.95 50.88 13.81
C THR A 8 -15.82 50.11 14.53
N CYS A 9 -15.69 48.79 14.31
CA CYS A 9 -14.60 48.01 14.87
C CYS A 9 -13.24 48.48 14.36
N THR A 10 -13.13 48.79 13.06
CA THR A 10 -11.88 49.25 12.46
C THR A 10 -11.48 50.63 13.02
N CYS A 11 -12.43 51.54 13.16
CA CYS A 11 -12.18 52.84 13.77
C CYS A 11 -11.78 52.72 15.25
N ILE A 12 -12.51 51.95 16.04
CA ILE A 12 -12.16 51.70 17.44
C ILE A 12 -10.78 51.03 17.52
N TYR A 13 -10.52 50.05 16.68
CA TYR A 13 -9.24 49.36 16.68
C TYR A 13 -8.07 50.24 16.24
N HIS A 14 -8.24 51.08 15.24
CA HIS A 14 -7.19 51.99 14.77
C HIS A 14 -7.05 53.26 15.61
N PHE A 15 -8.14 53.79 16.11
CA PHE A 15 -8.14 55.08 16.79
C PHE A 15 -8.20 55.03 18.32
N ALA A 16 -8.80 53.98 18.91
CA ALA A 16 -8.80 53.84 20.37
C ALA A 16 -7.39 53.88 21.01
N PRO A 17 -6.37 53.23 20.46
CA PRO A 17 -5.01 53.35 21.01
C PRO A 17 -4.44 54.76 20.95
N TYR A 18 -4.84 55.55 19.97
CA TYR A 18 -4.33 56.92 19.78
C TYR A 18 -5.02 57.94 20.69
N VAL A 19 -6.31 57.77 20.92
CA VAL A 19 -7.10 58.65 21.74
C VAL A 19 -6.62 58.68 23.20
N TYR A 20 -6.12 57.54 23.74
CA TYR A 20 -5.65 57.42 25.13
C TYR A 20 -4.25 57.99 25.40
N LYS A 21 -3.52 58.44 24.38
CA LYS A 21 -2.13 58.84 24.51
C LYS A 21 -1.90 60.34 24.41
N TYR A 22 -2.94 61.16 24.23
CA TYR A 22 -2.77 62.53 23.73
C TYR A 22 -2.96 63.64 24.75
N THR A 23 -1.96 64.49 24.81
CA THR A 23 -2.03 65.86 25.30
C THR A 23 -2.65 66.75 24.23
N LEU A 24 -3.04 67.96 24.56
CA LEU A 24 -3.62 68.96 23.64
C LEU A 24 -2.84 69.17 22.32
N SER A 25 -1.53 68.90 22.29
CA SER A 25 -0.68 68.96 21.08
C SER A 25 -0.92 67.83 20.08
N ASP A 26 -1.64 66.74 20.47
CA ASP A 26 -1.82 65.59 19.66
C ASP A 26 -3.14 65.61 18.87
N ILE A 27 -4.02 66.61 19.15
CA ILE A 27 -5.28 66.81 18.42
C ILE A 27 -5.02 67.15 16.95
N GLU A 28 -3.93 67.91 16.67
CA GLU A 28 -3.50 68.24 15.30
C GLU A 28 -3.15 66.97 14.54
N TYR A 29 -2.49 66.01 15.18
CA TYR A 29 -2.19 64.72 14.57
C TYR A 29 -3.45 63.83 14.33
N LEU A 30 -4.40 63.93 15.26
CA LEU A 30 -5.69 63.28 15.15
C LEU A 30 -6.51 63.74 13.95
N ILE A 31 -6.48 65.10 13.72
CA ILE A 31 -7.10 65.69 12.55
C ILE A 31 -6.52 65.13 11.24
N TYR A 32 -5.19 65.05 11.16
CA TYR A 32 -4.54 64.49 9.96
C TYR A 32 -4.97 63.06 9.72
N GLN A 33 -5.04 62.22 10.73
CA GLN A 33 -5.49 60.84 10.60
C GLN A 33 -6.97 60.72 10.20
N PHE A 34 -7.83 61.53 10.81
CA PHE A 34 -9.25 61.58 10.39
C PHE A 34 -9.38 62.06 8.96
N ALA A 35 -8.56 63.00 8.53
CA ALA A 35 -8.56 63.54 7.16
C ALA A 35 -8.07 62.49 6.16
N GLU A 36 -7.02 61.72 6.48
CA GLU A 36 -6.48 60.65 5.63
C GLU A 36 -7.49 59.55 5.46
N GLU A 37 -8.12 59.10 6.54
CA GLU A 37 -9.15 58.06 6.50
C GLU A 37 -10.42 58.54 5.76
N LEU A 38 -10.87 59.75 6.03
CA LEU A 38 -12.02 60.32 5.31
C LEU A 38 -11.76 60.48 3.81
N SER A 39 -10.54 60.73 3.40
CA SER A 39 -10.15 60.81 1.99
C SER A 39 -10.23 59.46 1.28
N GLY A 40 -10.25 58.39 1.99
CA GLY A 40 -10.40 57.00 1.48
C GLY A 40 -11.85 56.59 1.18
N TYR A 41 -12.83 57.43 1.51
CA TYR A 41 -14.25 57.17 1.32
C TYR A 41 -14.88 58.09 0.26
N SER A 42 -16.01 57.63 -0.32
CA SER A 42 -16.86 58.51 -1.12
C SER A 42 -17.63 59.51 -0.25
N CYS A 43 -18.10 60.59 -0.84
CA CYS A 43 -18.90 61.57 -0.10
C CYS A 43 -20.18 60.97 0.48
N GLU A 44 -20.76 59.95 -0.15
CA GLU A 44 -21.94 59.21 0.34
C GLU A 44 -21.67 58.29 1.54
N GLU A 45 -20.46 57.74 1.65
CA GLU A 45 -20.05 56.84 2.74
C GLU A 45 -19.44 57.60 3.93
N SER A 46 -18.98 58.81 3.73
CA SER A 46 -18.32 59.64 4.74
C SER A 46 -19.16 59.97 5.98
N PRO A 47 -20.51 60.10 5.94
CA PRO A 47 -21.33 60.35 7.13
C PRO A 47 -21.15 59.32 8.24
N ILE A 48 -21.10 58.04 7.89
CA ILE A 48 -20.95 56.96 8.87
C ILE A 48 -19.62 57.06 9.61
N PHE A 49 -18.54 57.34 8.89
CA PHE A 49 -17.23 57.51 9.49
C PHE A 49 -17.12 58.78 10.33
N PHE A 50 -17.70 59.88 9.86
CA PHE A 50 -17.76 61.13 10.58
C PHE A 50 -18.50 61.01 11.92
N ASP A 51 -19.64 60.29 11.95
CA ASP A 51 -20.38 60.00 13.18
C ASP A 51 -19.57 59.18 14.17
N VAL A 52 -18.81 58.17 13.67
CA VAL A 52 -17.94 57.37 14.54
C VAL A 52 -16.82 58.24 15.13
N CYS A 53 -16.18 59.10 14.34
CA CYS A 53 -15.14 60.01 14.81
C CYS A 53 -15.70 61.05 15.77
N SER A 54 -16.86 61.60 15.46
CA SER A 54 -17.57 62.60 16.31
C SER A 54 -17.97 61.96 17.64
N ASN A 55 -18.51 60.71 17.64
CA ASN A 55 -18.85 59.99 18.87
C ASN A 55 -17.61 59.63 19.70
N ILE A 56 -16.50 59.27 19.07
CA ILE A 56 -15.23 59.06 19.77
C ILE A 56 -14.77 60.32 20.46
N LEU A 57 -14.82 61.49 19.79
CA LEU A 57 -14.49 62.81 20.41
C LEU A 57 -15.45 63.13 21.51
N TYR A 58 -16.76 62.93 21.32
CA TYR A 58 -17.78 63.27 22.30
C TYR A 58 -17.66 62.45 23.58
N GLU A 59 -17.55 61.12 23.46
CA GLU A 59 -17.42 60.20 24.62
C GLU A 59 -16.10 60.41 25.37
N GLN A 60 -15.02 60.71 24.61
CA GLN A 60 -13.67 60.79 25.17
C GLN A 60 -13.39 62.12 25.87
N TYR A 61 -13.94 63.19 25.38
CA TYR A 61 -13.63 64.59 25.83
C TYR A 61 -14.83 65.29 26.43
N ASP A 62 -15.84 64.56 26.89
CA ASP A 62 -17.00 65.12 27.62
C ASP A 62 -17.58 66.35 26.94
N ASN A 63 -17.79 66.27 25.62
CA ASN A 63 -18.30 67.39 24.78
C ASN A 63 -17.43 68.68 24.73
N GLU A 64 -16.13 68.55 25.01
CA GLU A 64 -15.22 69.72 24.96
C GLU A 64 -14.72 70.05 23.56
N TYR A 65 -14.82 69.11 22.64
CA TYR A 65 -14.41 69.26 21.22
C TYR A 65 -15.57 68.85 20.31
N SER A 66 -15.69 69.57 19.22
CA SER A 66 -16.61 69.25 18.13
C SER A 66 -15.85 69.21 16.81
N LEU A 67 -16.20 68.18 15.95
CA LEU A 67 -15.64 68.00 14.64
C LEU A 67 -16.54 68.76 13.61
N HIS A 68 -15.93 69.53 12.73
CA HIS A 68 -16.63 70.29 11.71
C HIS A 68 -15.93 70.18 10.37
N ILE A 69 -16.68 69.99 9.29
CA ILE A 69 -16.17 70.02 7.91
C ILE A 69 -16.74 71.23 7.21
N PHE A 70 -15.87 71.98 6.54
CA PHE A 70 -16.26 73.15 5.79
C PHE A 70 -15.91 73.06 4.32
N THR A 71 -16.73 73.59 3.46
CA THR A 71 -16.44 73.74 2.04
C THR A 71 -15.34 74.81 1.81
N SER A 72 -14.77 74.80 0.61
CA SER A 72 -13.83 75.89 0.21
C SER A 72 -14.42 77.33 0.27
N SER A 73 -15.74 77.41 0.28
CA SER A 73 -16.45 78.69 0.48
C SER A 73 -16.63 79.11 1.96
N GLY A 74 -16.19 78.23 2.91
CA GLY A 74 -16.30 78.47 4.35
C GLY A 74 -17.68 78.15 4.94
N GLU A 75 -18.55 77.48 4.21
CA GLU A 75 -19.84 76.94 4.68
C GLU A 75 -19.66 75.59 5.28
N GLU A 76 -20.33 75.35 6.43
CA GLU A 76 -20.27 73.99 7.10
C GLU A 76 -21.03 72.95 6.27
N LEU A 77 -20.36 71.80 6.05
CA LEU A 77 -20.95 70.61 5.40
C LEU A 77 -21.57 69.75 6.47
N THR A 78 -22.88 69.54 6.43
CA THR A 78 -23.58 68.62 7.32
C THR A 78 -23.50 67.26 6.76
N LEU A 79 -22.73 66.38 7.37
CA LEU A 79 -22.53 64.99 6.94
C LEU A 79 -23.46 63.98 7.64
N SER A 80 -24.16 64.37 8.71
CA SER A 80 -25.05 63.49 9.46
C SER A 80 -26.50 63.98 9.33
N ASP A 81 -27.41 62.99 9.20
CA ASP A 81 -28.87 63.23 9.20
C ASP A 81 -29.41 63.73 10.53
N LEU A 82 -28.60 63.78 11.59
CA LEU A 82 -28.91 64.15 12.94
C LEU A 82 -28.50 65.63 13.29
N ASP A 83 -27.59 66.15 12.52
CA ASP A 83 -27.12 67.52 12.76
C ASP A 83 -28.01 68.60 12.10
N ILE A 84 -28.62 69.41 12.89
CA ILE A 84 -29.30 70.60 12.42
C ILE A 84 -28.20 71.57 11.94
N PRO A 85 -28.22 72.01 10.65
CA PRO A 85 -27.22 72.93 10.18
C PRO A 85 -27.16 74.18 11.13
N THR A 86 -26.04 74.32 11.76
CA THR A 86 -25.85 75.46 12.67
C THR A 86 -25.81 76.82 11.96
N GLY A 87 -25.68 76.76 10.62
CA GLY A 87 -25.53 77.95 9.77
C GLY A 87 -24.26 78.76 10.09
N LYS A 88 -23.35 78.12 10.84
CA LYS A 88 -22.11 78.79 11.27
C LYS A 88 -21.13 78.79 10.10
N ARG A 89 -20.41 79.89 9.99
CA ARG A 89 -19.28 80.05 9.08
C ARG A 89 -17.97 79.80 9.83
N ILE A 90 -16.94 79.42 9.11
CA ILE A 90 -15.59 79.25 9.67
C ILE A 90 -15.12 80.48 10.45
N GLU A 91 -15.62 81.66 10.06
CA GLU A 91 -15.32 82.97 10.67
C GLU A 91 -16.03 83.20 12.03
N ASP A 92 -17.07 82.37 12.33
CA ASP A 92 -17.89 82.55 13.57
C ASP A 92 -17.20 81.96 14.79
N PHE A 93 -16.11 81.13 14.57
CA PHE A 93 -15.32 80.57 15.66
C PHE A 93 -14.10 81.43 15.98
N ASP A 94 -13.87 81.71 17.24
CA ASP A 94 -12.74 82.49 17.70
C ASP A 94 -11.40 81.82 17.37
N THR A 95 -10.38 82.60 16.98
CA THR A 95 -9.10 82.14 16.47
C THR A 95 -8.34 81.25 17.48
N PHE A 96 -8.68 81.38 18.77
CA PHE A 96 -8.09 80.55 19.84
C PHE A 96 -8.80 79.23 20.08
N GLN A 97 -9.95 78.98 19.43
CA GLN A 97 -10.77 77.79 19.58
C GLN A 97 -10.58 76.77 18.42
N LYS A 98 -9.91 77.25 17.35
CA LYS A 98 -9.72 76.48 16.13
C LYS A 98 -8.37 75.75 16.16
N THR A 99 -8.39 74.48 15.79
CA THR A 99 -7.18 73.76 15.32
C THR A 99 -6.82 74.22 13.91
N GLU A 100 -5.63 73.88 13.42
CA GLU A 100 -5.29 74.09 12.01
C GLU A 100 -6.29 73.37 11.13
N SER A 101 -6.74 74.02 10.04
CA SER A 101 -7.65 73.36 9.07
C SER A 101 -6.90 72.43 8.19
N THR A 102 -7.32 71.16 8.16
CA THR A 102 -6.71 70.10 7.31
C THR A 102 -7.55 69.94 6.05
N PRO A 103 -6.97 70.06 4.86
CA PRO A 103 -7.69 69.85 3.60
C PRO A 103 -7.98 68.35 3.39
N ILE A 104 -9.20 68.00 2.94
CA ILE A 104 -9.68 66.71 2.62
C ILE A 104 -10.16 66.64 1.18
N TYR A 105 -9.92 65.55 0.49
CA TYR A 105 -10.46 65.21 -0.83
C TYR A 105 -11.16 63.86 -0.77
N PHE A 106 -12.46 63.83 -1.04
CA PHE A 106 -13.18 62.57 -1.14
C PHE A 106 -12.87 61.84 -2.47
N GLN A 107 -12.96 60.52 -2.49
CA GLN A 107 -12.62 59.71 -3.67
C GLN A 107 -13.45 60.02 -4.92
N ASP A 108 -14.66 60.51 -4.77
CA ASP A 108 -15.61 60.76 -5.82
C ASP A 108 -15.68 62.24 -6.28
N GLY A 109 -14.87 63.17 -5.72
CA GLY A 109 -14.89 64.56 -6.00
C GLY A 109 -13.54 65.22 -6.19
N THR A 110 -13.50 66.36 -6.90
CA THR A 110 -12.32 67.24 -7.05
C THR A 110 -12.41 68.44 -6.15
N GLU A 111 -13.44 68.55 -5.35
CA GLU A 111 -13.64 69.73 -4.42
C GLU A 111 -12.81 69.52 -3.15
N GLN A 112 -12.28 70.60 -2.65
CA GLN A 112 -11.48 70.63 -1.44
C GLN A 112 -12.38 71.01 -0.25
N TYR A 113 -12.33 70.17 0.80
CA TYR A 113 -13.01 70.42 2.07
C TYR A 113 -11.98 70.67 3.16
N PHE A 114 -12.38 71.26 4.26
CA PHE A 114 -11.52 71.57 5.42
C PHE A 114 -12.11 70.93 6.67
N LEU A 115 -11.35 70.04 7.31
CA LEU A 115 -11.68 69.47 8.60
C LEU A 115 -11.10 70.34 9.71
N ILE A 116 -11.94 70.68 10.67
CA ILE A 116 -11.57 71.54 11.81
C ILE A 116 -12.15 70.91 13.09
N ILE A 117 -11.34 70.85 14.14
CA ILE A 117 -11.82 70.51 15.48
C ILE A 117 -11.88 71.86 16.27
N VAL A 118 -13.02 72.11 16.90
CA VAL A 118 -13.28 73.32 17.71
C VAL A 118 -13.35 72.92 19.19
N GLN A 119 -12.60 73.58 20.05
CA GLN A 119 -12.57 73.37 21.49
C GLN A 119 -13.56 74.31 22.25
N ASN A 120 -14.34 73.71 23.17
CA ASN A 120 -15.24 74.45 24.08
C ASN A 120 -14.50 74.79 25.37
N THR A 121 -14.20 76.09 25.59
CA THR A 121 -13.08 76.65 26.36
C THR A 121 -13.24 76.88 27.87
N ASP A 122 -14.08 76.17 28.64
CA ASP A 122 -14.21 76.55 30.06
C ASP A 122 -13.62 75.64 31.14
N LYS A 123 -12.95 74.52 30.76
CA LYS A 123 -12.47 73.56 31.77
C LYS A 123 -11.05 73.00 31.59
N GLN A 124 -10.20 73.69 30.86
CA GLN A 124 -8.93 73.23 30.37
C GLN A 124 -7.92 72.72 31.44
N SER A 125 -7.86 73.33 32.60
CA SER A 125 -6.87 72.95 33.63
C SER A 125 -7.26 71.75 34.47
N GLN A 126 -8.56 71.55 34.76
CA GLN A 126 -9.05 70.42 35.54
C GLN A 126 -9.03 69.08 34.73
N ILE A 127 -9.26 69.19 33.46
CA ILE A 127 -9.26 68.06 32.53
C ILE A 127 -7.84 67.49 32.32
N VAL A 128 -6.86 68.37 32.12
CA VAL A 128 -5.46 67.99 31.97
C VAL A 128 -4.94 67.26 33.22
N GLU A 129 -5.32 67.71 34.41
CA GLU A 129 -4.93 66.98 35.65
C GLU A 129 -5.65 65.67 35.84
N ALA A 130 -6.94 65.55 35.49
CA ALA A 130 -7.71 64.27 35.50
C ALA A 130 -7.18 63.30 34.45
N LEU A 131 -6.85 63.79 33.25
CA LEU A 131 -6.25 63.01 32.19
C LEU A 131 -4.87 62.42 32.59
N ASN A 132 -4.00 63.26 33.14
CA ASN A 132 -2.69 62.78 33.61
C ASN A 132 -2.76 61.74 34.71
N LYS A 133 -3.83 61.72 35.51
CA LYS A 133 -4.07 60.63 36.52
C LYS A 133 -4.70 59.40 35.95
N THR A 134 -5.58 59.54 34.95
CA THR A 134 -6.35 58.40 34.41
C THR A 134 -5.66 57.67 33.26
N ILE A 135 -4.91 58.38 32.38
CA ILE A 135 -4.19 57.80 31.25
C ILE A 135 -3.24 56.66 31.66
N PRO A 136 -2.38 56.80 32.69
CA PRO A 136 -1.45 55.69 33.06
C PRO A 136 -2.19 54.47 33.56
N ILE A 137 -3.31 54.65 34.28
CA ILE A 137 -4.12 53.52 34.78
C ILE A 137 -4.78 52.77 33.60
N LEU A 138 -5.39 53.52 32.69
CA LEU A 138 -6.02 52.98 31.48
C LEU A 138 -5.01 52.29 30.58
N SER A 139 -3.84 52.88 30.40
CA SER A 139 -2.74 52.26 29.61
C SER A 139 -2.32 50.90 30.15
N VAL A 140 -2.20 50.81 31.49
CA VAL A 140 -1.86 49.53 32.14
C VAL A 140 -2.97 48.48 31.95
N VAL A 141 -4.24 48.90 32.10
CA VAL A 141 -5.40 47.97 31.91
C VAL A 141 -5.47 47.49 30.46
N ILE A 142 -5.30 48.39 29.47
CA ILE A 142 -5.30 48.02 28.05
C ILE A 142 -4.10 47.13 27.73
N LEU A 143 -2.92 47.40 28.24
CA LEU A 143 -1.75 46.54 28.05
C LEU A 143 -1.98 45.13 28.62
N CYS A 144 -2.52 45.07 29.84
CA CYS A 144 -2.85 43.80 30.48
C CYS A 144 -3.92 42.99 29.71
N THR A 145 -5.01 43.69 29.31
CA THR A 145 -6.10 43.03 28.58
C THR A 145 -5.67 42.57 27.18
N SER A 146 -4.90 43.39 26.46
CA SER A 146 -4.37 43.06 25.13
C SER A 146 -3.37 41.91 25.20
N THR A 147 -2.51 41.91 26.23
CA THR A 147 -1.54 40.81 26.44
C THR A 147 -2.25 39.51 26.77
N LEU A 148 -3.25 39.54 27.66
CA LEU A 148 -4.08 38.41 27.96
C LEU A 148 -4.86 37.90 26.73
N ALA A 149 -5.45 38.81 25.96
CA ALA A 149 -6.16 38.46 24.73
C ALA A 149 -5.23 37.88 23.68
N ALA A 150 -4.03 38.44 23.49
CA ALA A 150 -3.01 37.90 22.58
C ALA A 150 -2.52 36.50 23.03
N PHE A 151 -2.30 36.32 24.32
CA PHE A 151 -1.94 35.02 24.90
C PHE A 151 -3.05 33.98 24.65
N PHE A 152 -4.29 34.34 24.95
CA PHE A 152 -5.45 33.46 24.75
C PHE A 152 -5.68 33.12 23.28
N TYR A 153 -5.55 34.13 22.39
CA TYR A 153 -5.64 33.93 20.94
C TYR A 153 -4.54 32.99 20.43
N THR A 154 -3.30 33.18 20.88
CA THR A 154 -2.17 32.32 20.49
C THR A 154 -2.38 30.91 20.95
N TRP A 155 -2.81 30.73 22.18
CA TRP A 155 -3.06 29.39 22.75
C TRP A 155 -4.25 28.70 22.09
N TYR A 156 -5.34 29.43 21.86
CA TYR A 156 -6.59 28.87 21.37
C TYR A 156 -6.63 28.70 19.84
N MET A 157 -6.10 29.64 19.08
CA MET A 157 -6.14 29.64 17.62
C MET A 157 -4.81 29.21 16.98
N THR A 158 -3.71 29.86 17.34
CA THR A 158 -2.45 29.69 16.63
C THR A 158 -1.78 28.35 16.92
N ALA A 159 -1.81 27.89 18.17
CA ALA A 159 -1.14 26.64 18.53
C ALA A 159 -1.76 25.39 17.84
N PRO A 160 -3.09 25.24 17.74
CA PRO A 160 -3.71 24.16 16.98
C PRO A 160 -3.37 24.21 15.48
N ILE A 161 -3.43 25.40 14.87
CA ILE A 161 -3.09 25.57 13.44
C ILE A 161 -1.65 25.14 13.15
N LYS A 162 -0.70 25.50 14.02
CA LYS A 162 0.69 25.05 13.91
C LYS A 162 0.82 23.53 13.97
N LYS A 163 0.02 22.85 14.82
CA LYS A 163 0.01 21.38 14.90
C LYS A 163 -0.52 20.74 13.61
N VAL A 164 -1.63 21.26 13.08
CA VAL A 164 -2.20 20.81 11.80
C VAL A 164 -1.20 21.02 10.66
N SER A 165 -0.57 22.18 10.58
CA SER A 165 0.46 22.48 9.58
C SER A 165 1.68 21.57 9.69
N LYS A 166 2.13 21.27 10.92
CA LYS A 166 3.22 20.32 11.15
C LYS A 166 2.86 18.91 10.67
N LEU A 167 1.67 18.43 11.03
CA LEU A 167 1.20 17.11 10.59
C LEU A 167 1.08 17.03 9.06
N SER A 168 0.51 18.08 8.43
CA SER A 168 0.42 18.14 6.97
C SER A 168 1.80 18.05 6.29
N ARG A 169 2.83 18.69 6.86
CA ARG A 169 4.22 18.55 6.36
C ARG A 169 4.80 17.17 6.57
N GLN A 170 4.51 16.51 7.71
CA GLN A 170 4.92 15.13 7.95
C GLN A 170 4.27 14.19 6.93
N MET A 171 2.97 14.35 6.69
CA MET A 171 2.25 13.58 5.65
C MET A 171 2.84 13.80 4.25
N ALA A 172 3.21 15.03 3.91
CA ALA A 172 3.89 15.33 2.63
C ALA A 172 5.27 14.66 2.52
N ALA A 173 5.92 14.36 3.66
CA ALA A 173 7.16 13.58 3.74
C ALA A 173 6.92 12.07 3.91
N MET A 174 5.69 11.57 3.62
CA MET A 174 5.30 10.17 3.79
C MET A 174 5.33 9.64 5.24
N ASP A 175 5.37 10.53 6.25
CA ASP A 175 5.24 10.14 7.66
C ASP A 175 3.81 10.36 8.13
N PHE A 176 3.07 9.27 8.29
CA PHE A 176 1.65 9.26 8.66
C PHE A 176 1.42 8.91 10.14
N ASN A 177 2.47 8.83 10.98
CA ASN A 177 2.34 8.45 12.38
C ASN A 177 1.82 9.57 13.29
N GLY A 178 1.71 10.79 12.77
CA GLY A 178 1.20 11.94 13.51
C GLY A 178 -0.32 11.93 13.65
N PHE A 179 -0.81 12.52 14.76
CA PHE A 179 -2.25 12.66 15.04
C PHE A 179 -2.60 14.08 15.50
N CYS A 180 -3.63 14.67 14.93
CA CYS A 180 -4.19 15.93 15.40
C CYS A 180 -5.19 15.73 16.54
N PRO A 181 -5.19 16.56 17.60
CA PRO A 181 -6.19 16.47 18.65
C PRO A 181 -7.62 16.68 18.12
N THR A 182 -8.54 15.83 18.51
CA THR A 182 -9.94 15.79 17.99
C THR A 182 -10.98 16.42 18.92
N GLY A 183 -10.58 17.04 20.03
CA GLY A 183 -11.52 17.56 21.05
C GLY A 183 -12.20 18.89 20.71
N ARG A 184 -12.11 19.42 19.49
CA ARG A 184 -12.70 20.69 19.07
C ARG A 184 -13.90 20.45 18.16
N THR A 185 -14.91 21.31 18.32
CA THR A 185 -16.16 21.32 17.53
C THR A 185 -16.22 22.41 16.46
N ASP A 186 -15.17 23.24 16.36
CA ASP A 186 -15.03 24.32 15.37
C ASP A 186 -14.40 23.84 14.05
N GLU A 187 -14.19 24.75 13.12
CA GLU A 187 -13.61 24.50 11.78
C GLU A 187 -12.22 23.84 11.88
N ILE A 188 -11.43 24.21 12.90
CA ILE A 188 -10.12 23.60 13.16
C ILE A 188 -10.28 22.14 13.61
N GLY A 189 -11.31 21.85 14.39
CA GLY A 189 -11.67 20.49 14.77
C GLY A 189 -12.07 19.64 13.57
N VAL A 190 -12.93 20.17 12.70
CA VAL A 190 -13.35 19.52 11.45
C VAL A 190 -12.13 19.24 10.56
N LEU A 191 -11.24 20.23 10.39
CA LEU A 191 -10.00 20.08 9.62
C LEU A 191 -9.08 19.01 10.23
N SER A 192 -8.92 19.00 11.55
CA SER A 192 -8.12 18.02 12.28
C SER A 192 -8.65 16.60 12.07
N ASN A 193 -9.97 16.38 12.18
CA ASN A 193 -10.62 15.11 11.96
C ASN A 193 -10.47 14.64 10.49
N SER A 194 -10.67 15.55 9.55
CA SER A 194 -10.50 15.27 8.12
C SER A 194 -9.06 14.85 7.78
N LEU A 195 -8.08 15.54 8.38
CA LEU A 195 -6.66 15.21 8.19
C LEU A 195 -6.29 13.87 8.82
N ASN A 196 -6.80 13.56 10.02
CA ASN A 196 -6.62 12.26 10.66
C ASN A 196 -7.23 11.13 9.81
N THR A 197 -8.45 11.35 9.30
CA THR A 197 -9.13 10.38 8.42
C THR A 197 -8.33 10.15 7.12
N LEU A 198 -7.82 11.23 6.53
CA LEU A 198 -6.96 11.14 5.34
C LEU A 198 -5.67 10.38 5.63
N SER A 199 -5.01 10.70 6.77
CA SER A 199 -3.80 9.99 7.22
C SER A 199 -4.06 8.50 7.36
N GLN A 200 -5.14 8.12 8.03
CA GLN A 200 -5.51 6.72 8.22
C GLN A 200 -5.80 6.00 6.90
N LYS A 201 -6.59 6.64 6.00
CA LYS A 201 -6.88 6.07 4.67
C LYS A 201 -5.62 5.88 3.84
N LEU A 202 -4.71 6.86 3.85
CA LEU A 202 -3.43 6.76 3.14
C LEU A 202 -2.55 5.65 3.72
N THR A 203 -2.44 5.55 5.05
CA THR A 203 -1.69 4.47 5.70
C THR A 203 -2.24 3.10 5.31
N THR A 204 -3.58 2.92 5.37
CA THR A 204 -4.22 1.67 4.96
C THR A 204 -3.95 1.37 3.48
N ALA A 205 -4.16 2.33 2.58
CA ALA A 205 -3.94 2.14 1.15
C ALA A 205 -2.46 1.80 0.83
N LEU A 206 -1.50 2.45 1.50
CA LEU A 206 -0.08 2.16 1.32
C LEU A 206 0.28 0.77 1.85
N SER A 207 -0.26 0.35 3.00
CA SER A 207 -0.03 -1.00 3.54
C SER A 207 -0.62 -2.09 2.64
N GLU A 208 -1.83 -1.88 2.09
CA GLU A 208 -2.46 -2.78 1.12
C GLU A 208 -1.65 -2.86 -0.18
N LEU A 209 -1.17 -1.72 -0.68
CA LEU A 209 -0.31 -1.67 -1.86
C LEU A 209 1.00 -2.41 -1.64
N GLN A 210 1.64 -2.23 -0.48
CA GLN A 210 2.87 -2.94 -0.14
C GLN A 210 2.63 -4.46 -0.04
N ALA A 211 1.56 -4.88 0.64
CA ALA A 211 1.20 -6.30 0.74
C ALA A 211 0.91 -6.91 -0.64
N THR A 212 0.19 -6.18 -1.51
CA THR A 212 -0.11 -6.61 -2.87
C THR A 212 1.16 -6.71 -3.73
N ASN A 213 2.06 -5.73 -3.62
CA ASN A 213 3.35 -5.78 -4.33
C ASN A 213 4.22 -6.95 -3.86
N GLN A 214 4.28 -7.22 -2.55
CA GLN A 214 5.01 -8.38 -2.03
C GLN A 214 4.43 -9.68 -2.55
N LYS A 215 3.09 -9.81 -2.57
CA LYS A 215 2.42 -10.99 -3.12
C LYS A 215 2.72 -11.14 -4.61
N LEU A 216 2.58 -10.05 -5.38
CA LEU A 216 2.87 -10.07 -6.82
C LEU A 216 4.32 -10.46 -7.10
N GLN A 217 5.26 -9.95 -6.32
CA GLN A 217 6.68 -10.32 -6.46
C GLN A 217 6.90 -11.80 -6.18
N ALA A 218 6.27 -12.35 -5.13
CA ALA A 218 6.34 -13.78 -4.82
C ALA A 218 5.72 -14.65 -5.94
N ASP A 219 4.59 -14.20 -6.51
CA ASP A 219 3.94 -14.89 -7.63
C ASP A 219 4.84 -14.89 -8.90
N ILE A 220 5.49 -13.75 -9.20
CA ILE A 220 6.45 -13.64 -10.32
C ILE A 220 7.66 -14.54 -10.10
N ASP A 221 8.21 -14.56 -8.88
CA ASP A 221 9.38 -15.41 -8.58
C ASP A 221 9.01 -16.89 -8.65
N MET A 222 7.81 -17.26 -8.23
CA MET A 222 7.29 -18.62 -8.38
C MET A 222 7.10 -19.00 -9.87
N GLU A 223 6.52 -18.10 -10.68
CA GLU A 223 6.35 -18.33 -12.11
C GLU A 223 7.69 -18.50 -12.83
N ARG A 224 8.70 -17.68 -12.47
CA ARG A 224 10.06 -17.82 -13.01
C ARG A 224 10.69 -19.15 -12.64
N GLN A 225 10.50 -19.63 -11.41
CA GLN A 225 11.00 -20.93 -10.99
C GLN A 225 10.36 -22.06 -11.79
N LEU A 226 9.04 -22.03 -11.97
CA LEU A 226 8.32 -23.01 -12.78
C LEU A 226 8.77 -23.01 -14.24
N GLU A 227 8.95 -21.82 -14.83
CA GLU A 227 9.45 -21.71 -16.21
C GLU A 227 10.89 -22.23 -16.35
N GLN A 228 11.76 -21.95 -15.38
CA GLN A 228 13.12 -22.48 -15.34
C GLN A 228 13.13 -24.01 -15.27
N GLN A 229 12.32 -24.60 -14.38
CA GLN A 229 12.17 -26.05 -14.28
C GLN A 229 11.66 -26.65 -15.59
N ARG A 230 10.73 -25.97 -16.26
CA ARG A 230 10.21 -26.40 -17.56
C ARG A 230 11.30 -26.39 -18.65
N ILE A 231 12.13 -25.33 -18.70
CA ILE A 231 13.25 -25.25 -19.64
C ILE A 231 14.26 -26.38 -19.40
N GLU A 232 14.62 -26.61 -18.13
CA GLU A 232 15.54 -27.69 -17.74
C GLU A 232 14.97 -29.05 -18.10
N PHE A 233 13.68 -29.31 -17.86
CA PHE A 233 12.99 -30.53 -18.25
C PHE A 233 13.05 -30.76 -19.77
N PHE A 234 12.71 -29.73 -20.60
CA PHE A 234 12.75 -29.91 -22.06
C PHE A 234 14.18 -30.05 -22.59
N SER A 235 15.16 -29.41 -21.97
CA SER A 235 16.56 -29.58 -22.32
C SER A 235 17.04 -31.00 -22.04
N ALA A 236 16.73 -31.52 -20.84
CA ALA A 236 17.04 -32.89 -20.47
C ALA A 236 16.33 -33.92 -21.38
N ALA A 237 15.03 -33.73 -21.65
CA ALA A 237 14.26 -34.57 -22.56
C ALA A 237 14.89 -34.64 -23.96
N SER A 238 15.29 -33.48 -24.50
CA SER A 238 15.93 -33.40 -25.80
C SER A 238 17.27 -34.11 -25.84
N HIS A 239 18.05 -34.05 -24.76
CA HIS A 239 19.32 -34.76 -24.65
C HIS A 239 19.12 -36.26 -24.57
N GLU A 240 18.18 -36.72 -23.72
CA GLU A 240 17.88 -38.15 -23.52
C GLU A 240 17.21 -38.79 -24.74
N LEU A 241 16.45 -38.07 -25.55
CA LEU A 241 15.91 -38.53 -26.82
C LEU A 241 16.98 -38.63 -27.92
N LYS A 242 17.94 -37.72 -27.96
CA LYS A 242 19.00 -37.67 -28.97
C LYS A 242 19.90 -38.91 -28.91
N THR A 243 20.20 -39.36 -27.70
CA THR A 243 21.10 -40.51 -27.49
C THR A 243 20.60 -41.81 -28.14
N PRO A 244 19.38 -42.33 -27.87
CA PRO A 244 18.86 -43.52 -28.50
C PRO A 244 18.73 -43.36 -30.03
N ILE A 245 18.29 -42.21 -30.51
CA ILE A 245 18.22 -41.94 -31.96
C ILE A 245 19.59 -42.07 -32.61
N THR A 246 20.63 -41.52 -31.96
CA THR A 246 21.99 -41.61 -32.47
C THR A 246 22.51 -43.08 -32.48
N ILE A 247 22.19 -43.87 -31.45
CA ILE A 247 22.53 -45.28 -31.36
C ILE A 247 21.87 -46.06 -32.51
N ILE A 248 20.54 -45.91 -32.66
CA ILE A 248 19.78 -46.60 -33.72
C ILE A 248 20.35 -46.21 -35.09
N LYS A 249 20.58 -44.94 -35.35
CA LYS A 249 21.18 -44.42 -36.61
C LYS A 249 22.58 -45.04 -36.87
N GLY A 250 23.41 -45.11 -35.83
CA GLY A 250 24.76 -45.69 -35.95
C GLY A 250 24.71 -47.17 -36.20
N GLN A 251 23.82 -47.95 -35.52
CA GLN A 251 23.60 -49.37 -35.76
C GLN A 251 23.10 -49.63 -37.18
N LEU A 252 22.09 -48.89 -37.66
CA LEU A 252 21.56 -49.00 -39.02
C LEU A 252 22.61 -48.70 -40.10
N GLN A 253 23.39 -47.65 -39.91
CA GLN A 253 24.51 -47.27 -40.83
C GLN A 253 25.58 -48.38 -40.82
N GLY A 254 25.97 -48.85 -39.62
CA GLY A 254 26.95 -49.92 -39.48
C GLY A 254 26.52 -51.22 -40.19
N MET A 255 25.25 -51.59 -40.06
CA MET A 255 24.65 -52.77 -40.75
C MET A 255 24.52 -52.53 -42.25
N LEU A 256 24.17 -51.35 -42.69
CA LEU A 256 24.05 -50.99 -44.13
C LEU A 256 25.38 -51.10 -44.85
N TYR A 257 26.43 -50.57 -44.23
CA TYR A 257 27.80 -50.57 -44.82
C TYR A 257 28.65 -51.77 -44.42
N GLN A 258 28.08 -52.71 -43.65
CA GLN A 258 28.74 -53.96 -43.19
C GLN A 258 30.08 -53.75 -42.46
N VAL A 259 30.15 -52.66 -41.64
CA VAL A 259 31.39 -52.24 -40.96
C VAL A 259 31.58 -53.06 -39.66
N GLY A 260 32.73 -53.70 -39.54
CA GLY A 260 33.20 -54.37 -38.31
C GLY A 260 32.18 -55.34 -37.70
N ARG A 261 31.82 -55.11 -36.44
CA ARG A 261 30.89 -55.94 -35.68
C ARG A 261 29.45 -55.87 -36.17
N TYR A 262 29.04 -54.84 -36.89
CA TYR A 262 27.71 -54.70 -37.44
C TYR A 262 27.38 -55.62 -38.64
N LYS A 263 28.28 -56.51 -39.02
CA LYS A 263 28.04 -57.59 -39.99
C LYS A 263 27.03 -58.57 -39.50
N ASP A 264 26.94 -58.82 -38.16
CA ASP A 264 25.91 -59.58 -37.53
C ASP A 264 24.63 -58.74 -37.44
N ARG A 265 23.87 -58.79 -38.55
CA ARG A 265 22.65 -57.99 -38.70
C ARG A 265 21.54 -58.39 -37.74
N GLU A 266 21.39 -59.64 -37.43
CA GLU A 266 20.31 -60.18 -36.56
C GLU A 266 20.47 -59.68 -35.14
N THR A 267 21.67 -59.73 -34.56
CA THR A 267 21.98 -59.21 -33.24
C THR A 267 21.76 -57.71 -33.17
N TYR A 268 22.21 -56.93 -34.18
CA TYR A 268 22.08 -55.48 -34.14
C TYR A 268 20.69 -54.96 -34.50
N LEU A 269 19.90 -55.72 -35.29
CA LEU A 269 18.47 -55.45 -35.49
C LEU A 269 17.69 -55.66 -34.18
N ALA A 270 17.96 -56.76 -33.45
CA ALA A 270 17.34 -56.99 -32.14
C ALA A 270 17.68 -55.89 -31.14
N GLN A 271 18.96 -55.46 -31.08
CA GLN A 271 19.39 -54.34 -30.22
C GLN A 271 18.75 -53.01 -30.64
N SER A 272 18.64 -52.72 -31.95
CA SER A 272 17.99 -51.54 -32.46
C SER A 272 16.49 -51.51 -32.11
N LEU A 273 15.82 -52.65 -32.13
CA LEU A 273 14.43 -52.81 -31.74
C LEU A 273 14.25 -52.52 -30.24
N GLU A 274 15.13 -53.06 -29.39
CA GLU A 274 15.12 -52.79 -27.95
C GLU A 274 15.31 -51.28 -27.63
N VAL A 275 16.25 -50.63 -28.30
CA VAL A 275 16.45 -49.15 -28.17
C VAL A 275 15.22 -48.39 -28.66
N THR A 276 14.56 -48.89 -29.75
CA THR A 276 13.32 -48.25 -30.26
C THR A 276 12.17 -48.42 -29.25
N ASN A 277 12.01 -49.59 -28.64
CA ASN A 277 10.99 -49.80 -27.59
C ASN A 277 11.23 -48.88 -26.36
N THR A 278 12.48 -48.68 -26.00
CA THR A 278 12.86 -47.75 -24.93
C THR A 278 12.50 -46.32 -25.30
N LEU A 279 12.76 -45.91 -26.57
CA LEU A 279 12.41 -44.59 -27.07
C LEU A 279 10.89 -44.38 -27.08
N GLU A 280 10.12 -45.37 -27.54
CA GLU A 280 8.65 -45.36 -27.52
C GLU A 280 8.11 -45.16 -26.11
N LYS A 281 8.62 -45.92 -25.13
CA LYS A 281 8.26 -45.77 -23.73
C LYS A 281 8.55 -44.35 -23.23
N MET A 282 9.72 -43.77 -23.55
CA MET A 282 10.11 -42.43 -23.16
C MET A 282 9.16 -41.36 -23.74
N VAL A 283 8.78 -41.50 -25.02
CA VAL A 283 7.79 -40.59 -25.65
C VAL A 283 6.42 -40.70 -24.97
N GLN A 284 5.96 -41.92 -24.63
CA GLN A 284 4.69 -42.11 -23.91
C GLN A 284 4.70 -41.49 -22.51
N GLU A 285 5.83 -41.56 -21.81
CA GLU A 285 6.02 -40.95 -20.51
C GLU A 285 6.02 -39.42 -20.61
N LEU A 286 6.72 -38.85 -21.61
CA LEU A 286 6.71 -37.39 -21.90
C LEU A 286 5.31 -36.88 -22.25
N LEU A 287 4.56 -37.60 -23.08
CA LEU A 287 3.17 -37.25 -23.39
C LEU A 287 2.28 -37.32 -22.14
N THR A 288 2.55 -38.27 -21.24
CA THR A 288 1.82 -38.31 -19.95
C THR A 288 2.11 -37.09 -19.11
N ILE A 289 3.37 -36.70 -18.92
CA ILE A 289 3.78 -35.50 -18.17
C ILE A 289 3.15 -34.26 -18.81
N SER A 290 3.28 -34.07 -20.13
CA SER A 290 2.70 -32.97 -20.86
C SER A 290 1.20 -32.83 -20.66
N ARG A 291 0.45 -33.94 -20.56
CA ARG A 291 -0.99 -33.89 -20.25
C ARG A 291 -1.27 -33.50 -18.81
N LEU A 292 -0.50 -33.99 -17.86
CA LEU A 292 -0.66 -33.69 -16.44
C LEU A 292 -0.30 -32.24 -16.12
N ASP A 293 0.68 -31.68 -16.82
CA ASP A 293 1.15 -30.26 -16.65
C ASP A 293 0.28 -29.25 -17.43
N THR A 294 -0.76 -29.73 -18.18
CA THR A 294 -1.63 -28.81 -18.92
C THR A 294 -2.46 -27.96 -17.94
N PRO A 295 -2.44 -26.62 -18.03
CA PRO A 295 -3.27 -25.76 -17.19
C PRO A 295 -4.76 -26.15 -17.30
N GLY A 296 -5.40 -26.38 -16.17
CA GLY A 296 -6.81 -26.79 -16.13
C GLY A 296 -7.05 -28.29 -16.30
N TYR A 297 -5.99 -29.12 -16.35
CA TYR A 297 -6.17 -30.57 -16.32
C TYR A 297 -6.89 -31.00 -15.02
N THR A 298 -7.99 -31.70 -15.16
CA THR A 298 -8.77 -32.23 -14.03
C THR A 298 -8.77 -33.77 -14.07
N CYS A 299 -8.29 -34.38 -12.99
CA CYS A 299 -8.40 -35.84 -12.80
C CYS A 299 -9.88 -36.27 -12.76
N LYS A 300 -10.22 -37.34 -13.43
CA LYS A 300 -11.54 -37.99 -13.30
C LYS A 300 -11.56 -38.82 -12.00
N LYS A 301 -11.70 -38.13 -10.87
CA LYS A 301 -11.70 -38.79 -9.55
C LYS A 301 -12.99 -39.57 -9.36
N SER A 302 -12.82 -40.83 -8.95
CA SER A 302 -13.86 -41.74 -8.49
C SER A 302 -13.38 -42.50 -7.27
N ASP A 303 -14.30 -43.14 -6.53
CA ASP A 303 -13.92 -44.01 -5.44
C ASP A 303 -13.41 -45.33 -6.01
N ILE A 304 -12.14 -45.61 -5.75
CA ILE A 304 -11.40 -46.78 -6.29
C ILE A 304 -11.11 -47.72 -5.14
N ASP A 305 -11.47 -49.01 -5.30
CA ASP A 305 -10.98 -50.06 -4.44
C ASP A 305 -9.47 -50.26 -4.70
N PHE A 306 -8.66 -49.54 -3.90
CA PHE A 306 -7.22 -49.55 -4.05
C PHE A 306 -6.57 -50.87 -3.68
N SER A 307 -7.22 -51.64 -2.79
CA SER A 307 -6.80 -53.00 -2.45
C SER A 307 -6.92 -53.95 -3.65
N LYS A 308 -8.05 -53.88 -4.35
CA LYS A 308 -8.29 -54.65 -5.58
C LYS A 308 -7.32 -54.26 -6.68
N LEU A 309 -7.17 -52.92 -6.92
CA LEU A 309 -6.25 -52.41 -7.93
C LEU A 309 -4.81 -52.88 -7.67
N THR A 310 -4.33 -52.76 -6.41
CA THR A 310 -2.97 -53.19 -6.04
C THR A 310 -2.77 -54.70 -6.27
N ASN A 311 -3.75 -55.53 -5.91
CA ASN A 311 -3.67 -56.97 -6.16
C ASN A 311 -3.67 -57.34 -7.65
N GLU A 312 -4.51 -56.67 -8.46
CA GLU A 312 -4.54 -56.88 -9.91
C GLU A 312 -3.20 -56.50 -10.56
N ARG A 313 -2.59 -55.41 -10.13
CA ARG A 313 -1.28 -55.02 -10.65
C ARG A 313 -0.17 -55.96 -10.21
N LEU A 314 -0.17 -56.42 -8.95
CA LEU A 314 0.78 -57.44 -8.48
C LEU A 314 0.68 -58.72 -9.28
N ALA A 315 -0.53 -59.22 -9.58
CA ALA A 315 -0.74 -60.40 -10.40
C ALA A 315 -0.20 -60.22 -11.83
N ALA A 316 -0.33 -59.03 -12.41
CA ALA A 316 0.22 -58.73 -13.74
C ALA A 316 1.76 -58.71 -13.81
N TYR A 317 2.44 -58.57 -12.68
CA TYR A 317 3.90 -58.61 -12.58
C TYR A 317 4.46 -59.95 -12.11
N GLU A 318 3.62 -60.93 -11.82
CA GLU A 318 4.02 -62.24 -11.25
C GLU A 318 5.03 -62.96 -12.14
N ASP A 319 4.77 -63.04 -13.47
CA ASP A 319 5.68 -63.63 -14.42
C ASP A 319 7.05 -62.96 -14.47
N LEU A 320 7.06 -61.62 -14.38
CA LEU A 320 8.31 -60.86 -14.36
C LEU A 320 9.10 -61.11 -13.08
N PHE A 321 8.43 -61.20 -11.94
CA PHE A 321 9.08 -61.54 -10.67
C PHE A 321 9.64 -62.98 -10.69
N MET A 322 8.89 -63.94 -11.21
CA MET A 322 9.38 -65.29 -11.37
C MET A 322 10.59 -65.38 -12.31
N GLN A 323 10.55 -64.72 -13.45
CA GLN A 323 11.67 -64.61 -14.39
C GLN A 323 12.96 -64.10 -13.75
N LYS A 324 12.81 -63.16 -12.79
CA LYS A 324 13.92 -62.54 -12.07
C LYS A 324 14.26 -63.17 -10.74
N GLU A 325 13.65 -64.36 -10.45
CA GLU A 325 13.82 -65.10 -9.19
C GLU A 325 13.50 -64.27 -7.94
N LEU A 326 12.53 -63.33 -8.04
CA LEU A 326 12.11 -62.46 -6.95
C LEU A 326 10.93 -63.07 -6.19
N THR A 327 11.00 -63.04 -4.86
CA THR A 327 9.89 -63.47 -3.99
C THR A 327 9.11 -62.24 -3.53
N VAL A 328 7.77 -62.25 -3.67
CA VAL A 328 6.91 -61.13 -3.25
C VAL A 328 6.12 -61.52 -1.99
N GLU A 329 6.36 -60.79 -0.92
CA GLU A 329 5.54 -60.85 0.30
C GLU A 329 4.47 -59.74 0.24
N LYS A 330 3.18 -60.13 0.31
CA LYS A 330 2.07 -59.17 0.27
C LYS A 330 1.24 -59.23 1.56
N SER A 331 0.96 -58.05 2.09
CA SER A 331 0.04 -57.85 3.22
C SER A 331 -0.91 -56.69 2.86
N ILE A 332 -2.00 -57.03 2.20
CA ILE A 332 -2.97 -56.10 1.66
C ILE A 332 -4.29 -56.28 2.41
N ILE A 333 -4.70 -55.25 3.17
CA ILE A 333 -6.02 -55.23 3.82
C ILE A 333 -7.07 -54.97 2.73
N PRO A 334 -8.10 -55.84 2.60
CA PRO A 334 -9.12 -55.68 1.56
C PRO A 334 -10.06 -54.53 1.85
N GLY A 335 -10.69 -53.95 0.79
CA GLY A 335 -11.75 -52.96 0.91
C GLY A 335 -11.26 -51.54 1.30
N LEU A 336 -10.03 -51.18 0.97
CA LEU A 336 -9.51 -49.84 1.16
C LEU A 336 -9.76 -49.00 -0.10
N TYR A 337 -10.52 -47.93 0.06
CA TYR A 337 -10.91 -47.04 -1.03
C TYR A 337 -10.12 -45.75 -0.98
N VAL A 338 -9.76 -45.24 -2.16
CA VAL A 338 -9.15 -43.93 -2.34
C VAL A 338 -9.89 -43.17 -3.45
N SER A 339 -10.01 -41.86 -3.31
CA SER A 339 -10.59 -41.01 -4.36
C SER A 339 -9.53 -40.64 -5.40
N GLY A 340 -9.69 -41.09 -6.65
CA GLY A 340 -8.68 -40.86 -7.67
C GLY A 340 -9.08 -41.27 -9.07
N ASP A 341 -8.15 -41.11 -10.01
CA ASP A 341 -8.24 -41.62 -11.38
C ASP A 341 -7.58 -42.99 -11.45
N ILE A 342 -8.38 -43.99 -11.84
CA ILE A 342 -7.93 -45.39 -11.84
C ILE A 342 -6.74 -45.61 -12.79
N GLN A 343 -6.72 -44.94 -13.95
CA GLN A 343 -5.64 -45.12 -14.93
C GLN A 343 -4.32 -44.50 -14.42
N LEU A 344 -4.42 -43.36 -13.75
CA LEU A 344 -3.26 -42.69 -13.17
C LEU A 344 -2.72 -43.47 -11.96
N LEU A 345 -3.59 -43.94 -11.06
CA LEU A 345 -3.17 -44.75 -9.91
C LEU A 345 -2.61 -46.10 -10.31
N GLN A 346 -3.17 -46.73 -11.35
CA GLN A 346 -2.60 -47.92 -11.98
C GLN A 346 -1.16 -47.65 -12.45
N LYS A 347 -0.92 -46.51 -13.12
CA LYS A 347 0.40 -46.12 -13.59
C LYS A 347 1.39 -45.88 -12.45
N VAL A 348 0.92 -45.36 -11.31
CA VAL A 348 1.73 -45.23 -10.07
C VAL A 348 2.22 -46.60 -9.62
N ILE A 349 1.31 -47.57 -9.45
CA ILE A 349 1.65 -48.89 -8.98
C ILE A 349 2.59 -49.57 -9.97
N ASP A 350 2.30 -49.49 -11.28
CA ASP A 350 3.14 -50.07 -12.34
C ASP A 350 4.57 -49.53 -12.33
N ASN A 351 4.75 -48.22 -12.18
CA ASN A 351 6.07 -47.63 -12.09
C ASN A 351 6.83 -48.13 -10.85
N LEU A 352 6.16 -48.22 -9.71
CA LEU A 352 6.81 -48.69 -8.47
C LEU A 352 7.15 -50.19 -8.51
N LEU A 353 6.24 -51.04 -8.98
CA LEU A 353 6.50 -52.45 -9.15
C LEU A 353 7.57 -52.72 -10.22
N GLY A 354 7.55 -51.99 -11.32
CA GLY A 354 8.58 -52.01 -12.36
C GLY A 354 9.95 -51.63 -11.84
N ASN A 355 10.03 -50.58 -11.01
CA ASN A 355 11.26 -50.21 -10.32
C ASN A 355 11.72 -51.31 -9.35
N ALA A 356 10.79 -51.85 -8.55
CA ALA A 356 11.09 -52.95 -7.64
C ALA A 356 11.69 -54.15 -8.39
N ALA A 357 11.07 -54.55 -9.48
CA ALA A 357 11.56 -55.65 -10.33
C ALA A 357 12.91 -55.37 -11.01
N THR A 358 13.18 -54.08 -11.34
CA THR A 358 14.39 -53.69 -12.07
C THR A 358 15.62 -53.56 -11.17
N TYR A 359 15.42 -53.07 -9.96
CA TYR A 359 16.53 -52.77 -9.05
C TYR A 359 16.79 -53.85 -8.01
N SER A 360 15.86 -54.79 -7.79
CA SER A 360 16.14 -55.95 -6.92
C SER A 360 17.05 -56.93 -7.61
N GLY A 361 18.05 -57.44 -6.90
CA GLY A 361 18.90 -58.56 -7.37
C GLY A 361 18.14 -59.87 -7.37
N ALA A 362 18.56 -60.84 -8.20
CA ALA A 362 17.99 -62.19 -8.22
C ALA A 362 18.07 -62.85 -6.83
N GLY A 363 17.02 -63.57 -6.43
CA GLY A 363 16.89 -64.20 -5.11
C GLY A 363 16.46 -63.23 -3.97
N ASN A 364 16.24 -61.94 -4.23
CA ASN A 364 15.80 -60.99 -3.23
C ASN A 364 14.26 -60.96 -3.04
N TYR A 365 13.83 -60.27 -1.99
CA TYR A 365 12.42 -60.14 -1.63
C TYR A 365 11.91 -58.73 -1.91
N ILE A 366 10.62 -58.67 -2.33
CA ILE A 366 9.85 -57.42 -2.42
C ILE A 366 8.70 -57.52 -1.44
N SER A 367 8.59 -56.55 -0.50
CA SER A 367 7.47 -56.50 0.44
C SER A 367 6.48 -55.42 0.04
N VAL A 368 5.20 -55.82 -0.12
CA VAL A 368 4.10 -54.89 -0.45
C VAL A 368 3.06 -54.91 0.66
N LYS A 369 2.88 -53.78 1.33
CA LYS A 369 1.91 -53.64 2.43
C LYS A 369 0.93 -52.50 2.14
N LEU A 370 -0.38 -52.78 2.34
CA LEU A 370 -1.45 -51.81 2.18
C LEU A 370 -2.35 -51.88 3.42
N TRP A 371 -2.45 -50.75 4.13
CA TRP A 371 -3.25 -50.69 5.36
C TRP A 371 -3.87 -49.32 5.53
N LYS A 372 -4.82 -49.19 6.48
CA LYS A 372 -5.41 -47.91 6.89
C LYS A 372 -4.98 -47.56 8.31
N GLU A 373 -4.55 -46.34 8.50
CA GLU A 373 -4.14 -45.82 9.80
C GLU A 373 -4.60 -44.33 9.92
N PHE A 374 -5.26 -43.97 11.02
CA PHE A 374 -5.81 -42.64 11.27
C PHE A 374 -6.57 -42.04 10.06
N GLU A 375 -7.50 -42.83 9.49
CA GLU A 375 -8.31 -42.47 8.31
C GLU A 375 -7.50 -42.33 7.00
N LYS A 376 -6.22 -42.64 6.98
CA LYS A 376 -5.35 -42.58 5.80
C LYS A 376 -5.01 -43.94 5.27
N VAL A 377 -5.06 -44.08 3.96
CA VAL A 377 -4.63 -45.30 3.28
C VAL A 377 -3.14 -45.21 2.99
N ASN A 378 -2.38 -46.21 3.45
CA ASN A 378 -0.93 -46.27 3.31
C ASN A 378 -0.55 -47.46 2.45
N LEU A 379 0.27 -47.23 1.42
CA LEU A 379 0.91 -48.27 0.60
C LEU A 379 2.42 -48.19 0.78
N THR A 380 3.06 -49.29 1.07
CA THR A 380 4.53 -49.39 1.03
C THR A 380 4.96 -50.51 0.08
N ILE A 381 6.02 -50.23 -0.67
CA ILE A 381 6.75 -51.19 -1.50
C ILE A 381 8.20 -51.12 -1.09
N GLU A 382 8.75 -52.21 -0.59
CA GLU A 382 10.12 -52.31 -0.08
C GLU A 382 10.92 -53.32 -0.87
N ASN A 383 12.07 -52.86 -1.38
CA ASN A 383 13.05 -53.71 -2.08
C ASN A 383 14.14 -54.11 -1.08
N ILE A 384 14.18 -55.36 -0.71
CA ILE A 384 15.17 -55.88 0.25
C ILE A 384 16.52 -56.12 -0.46
N GLY A 385 17.63 -55.81 0.23
CA GLY A 385 18.98 -55.98 -0.30
C GLY A 385 19.45 -54.89 -1.25
N VAL A 386 18.74 -53.77 -1.33
CA VAL A 386 19.11 -52.59 -2.12
C VAL A 386 19.41 -51.39 -1.20
N HIS A 387 20.33 -50.56 -1.57
CA HIS A 387 20.63 -49.30 -0.84
C HIS A 387 20.87 -48.14 -1.81
N ILE A 388 20.36 -46.97 -1.47
CA ILE A 388 20.53 -45.75 -2.24
C ILE A 388 21.42 -44.80 -1.43
N PRO A 389 22.45 -44.15 -1.99
CA PRO A 389 23.21 -43.13 -1.29
C PRO A 389 22.27 -42.03 -0.78
N ASP A 390 22.45 -41.60 0.46
CA ASP A 390 21.56 -40.60 1.09
C ASP A 390 21.53 -39.27 0.33
N GLU A 391 22.62 -38.89 -0.34
CA GLU A 391 22.74 -37.69 -1.19
C GLU A 391 21.89 -37.76 -2.47
N ASP A 392 21.50 -38.97 -2.90
CA ASP A 392 20.70 -39.21 -4.11
C ASP A 392 19.21 -39.29 -3.83
N ILE A 393 18.80 -39.62 -2.61
CA ILE A 393 17.39 -39.77 -2.22
C ILE A 393 16.55 -38.53 -2.56
N PRO A 394 16.98 -37.29 -2.27
CA PRO A 394 16.22 -36.09 -2.61
C PRO A 394 16.03 -35.89 -4.12
N LYS A 395 16.96 -36.37 -4.94
CA LYS A 395 16.99 -36.17 -6.39
C LYS A 395 16.19 -37.25 -7.16
N LEU A 396 15.79 -38.34 -6.50
CA LEU A 396 15.08 -39.46 -7.16
C LEU A 396 13.78 -39.05 -7.86
N PHE A 397 13.19 -37.96 -7.44
CA PHE A 397 11.97 -37.41 -8.04
C PHE A 397 12.24 -36.36 -9.13
N GLU A 398 13.50 -36.03 -9.40
CA GLU A 398 13.85 -35.16 -10.53
C GLU A 398 13.71 -35.93 -11.85
N ALA A 399 13.24 -35.23 -12.87
CA ALA A 399 13.07 -35.84 -14.18
C ALA A 399 14.43 -36.26 -14.77
N PHE A 400 14.51 -37.47 -15.33
CA PHE A 400 15.70 -38.08 -15.91
C PHE A 400 16.83 -38.41 -14.93
N TYR A 401 16.62 -38.16 -13.61
CA TYR A 401 17.63 -38.49 -12.62
C TYR A 401 17.78 -40.00 -12.42
N ARG A 402 19.04 -40.46 -12.27
CA ARG A 402 19.40 -41.87 -12.08
C ARG A 402 20.66 -41.92 -11.22
N VAL A 403 20.67 -42.79 -10.19
CA VAL A 403 21.78 -42.97 -9.24
C VAL A 403 23.07 -43.43 -9.93
N ASP A 404 22.98 -44.30 -10.94
CA ASP A 404 24.14 -44.86 -11.67
C ASP A 404 24.00 -44.69 -13.18
N HIS A 405 24.73 -43.76 -13.78
CA HIS A 405 24.79 -43.59 -15.24
C HIS A 405 25.54 -44.72 -15.99
N SER A 406 26.45 -45.45 -15.33
CA SER A 406 27.35 -46.41 -15.99
C SER A 406 26.83 -47.83 -16.07
N ARG A 407 26.10 -48.30 -15.06
CA ARG A 407 25.50 -49.69 -15.04
C ARG A 407 24.17 -49.77 -15.79
N ASN A 408 23.53 -48.67 -16.08
CA ASN A 408 22.12 -48.60 -16.44
C ASN A 408 21.78 -48.62 -17.92
N ARG A 409 22.76 -48.75 -18.83
CA ARG A 409 22.46 -49.04 -20.25
C ARG A 409 21.82 -50.41 -20.46
N GLN A 410 22.00 -51.35 -19.51
CA GLN A 410 21.41 -52.70 -19.57
C GLN A 410 20.04 -52.80 -18.91
N THR A 411 19.64 -51.85 -18.04
CA THR A 411 18.38 -51.90 -17.29
C THR A 411 17.24 -51.09 -17.90
N GLY A 412 17.48 -50.33 -18.99
CA GLY A 412 16.41 -49.71 -19.82
C GLY A 412 15.50 -48.65 -19.16
N GLY A 413 15.87 -48.11 -18.00
CA GLY A 413 15.05 -47.13 -17.30
C GLY A 413 15.16 -45.74 -17.92
N THR A 414 14.04 -45.00 -18.04
CA THR A 414 13.95 -43.66 -18.63
C THR A 414 14.31 -42.55 -17.66
N GLY A 415 14.32 -42.80 -16.35
CA GLY A 415 14.45 -41.74 -15.32
C GLY A 415 13.21 -40.89 -15.12
N LEU A 416 12.11 -41.17 -15.81
CA LEU A 416 10.85 -40.43 -15.71
C LEU A 416 9.83 -41.09 -14.76
N GLY A 417 9.98 -42.37 -14.45
CA GLY A 417 8.97 -43.12 -13.70
C GLY A 417 8.62 -42.54 -12.34
N LEU A 418 9.64 -42.21 -11.51
CA LEU A 418 9.40 -41.62 -10.17
C LEU A 418 8.91 -40.18 -10.25
N TYR A 419 9.34 -39.39 -11.24
CA TYR A 419 8.80 -38.08 -11.50
C TYR A 419 7.29 -38.13 -11.82
N ILE A 420 6.87 -39.06 -12.70
CA ILE A 420 5.46 -39.30 -13.03
C ILE A 420 4.68 -39.72 -11.78
N VAL A 421 5.23 -40.65 -10.98
CA VAL A 421 4.59 -41.06 -9.72
C VAL A 421 4.34 -39.87 -8.80
N LYS A 422 5.34 -39.05 -8.59
CA LYS A 422 5.22 -37.85 -7.76
C LYS A 422 4.15 -36.89 -8.30
N THR A 423 4.19 -36.54 -9.59
CA THR A 423 3.22 -35.66 -10.24
C THR A 423 1.78 -36.19 -10.12
N ILE A 424 1.57 -37.49 -10.34
CA ILE A 424 0.25 -38.11 -10.20
C ILE A 424 -0.23 -38.04 -8.75
N LEU A 425 0.62 -38.35 -7.78
CA LEU A 425 0.24 -38.34 -6.36
C LEU A 425 -0.05 -36.93 -5.86
N GLU A 426 0.70 -35.91 -6.30
CA GLU A 426 0.42 -34.50 -6.02
C GLU A 426 -0.97 -34.08 -6.52
N LEU A 427 -1.37 -34.50 -7.75
CA LEU A 427 -2.73 -34.27 -8.30
C LEU A 427 -3.83 -34.95 -7.47
N HIS A 428 -3.49 -36.04 -6.80
CA HIS A 428 -4.40 -36.76 -5.90
C HIS A 428 -4.38 -36.24 -4.45
N GLY A 429 -3.47 -35.32 -4.10
CA GLY A 429 -3.28 -34.84 -2.73
C GLY A 429 -2.59 -35.83 -1.82
N ALA A 430 -2.00 -36.88 -2.40
CA ALA A 430 -1.27 -37.94 -1.69
C ALA A 430 0.21 -37.54 -1.51
N LYS A 431 0.84 -38.11 -0.48
CA LYS A 431 2.27 -37.92 -0.19
C LYS A 431 3.06 -39.15 -0.54
N ILE A 432 4.25 -38.97 -1.11
CA ILE A 432 5.21 -40.05 -1.35
C ILE A 432 6.52 -39.73 -0.62
N LYS A 433 7.15 -40.77 -0.09
CA LYS A 433 8.48 -40.73 0.52
C LYS A 433 9.27 -41.97 0.12
N ILE A 434 10.56 -41.77 -0.17
CA ILE A 434 11.53 -42.85 -0.37
C ILE A 434 12.58 -42.73 0.73
N ALA A 435 12.98 -43.84 1.31
CA ALA A 435 14.02 -43.89 2.34
C ALA A 435 14.74 -45.22 2.31
N ASN A 436 15.96 -45.26 2.78
CA ASN A 436 16.62 -46.52 3.13
C ASN A 436 15.97 -47.10 4.41
N SER A 437 15.65 -48.37 4.39
CA SER A 437 15.24 -49.14 5.55
C SER A 437 16.44 -49.94 6.10
N VAL A 438 16.23 -50.67 7.19
CA VAL A 438 17.26 -51.58 7.73
C VAL A 438 17.61 -52.69 6.75
N GLN A 439 16.65 -53.10 5.91
CA GLN A 439 16.78 -54.27 5.02
C GLN A 439 16.90 -53.86 3.53
N GLY A 440 16.58 -52.62 3.19
CA GLY A 440 16.57 -52.24 1.79
C GLY A 440 16.08 -50.80 1.55
N VAL A 441 15.36 -50.58 0.48
CA VAL A 441 14.75 -49.27 0.12
C VAL A 441 13.24 -49.39 0.18
N ILE A 442 12.60 -48.50 0.92
CA ILE A 442 11.15 -48.43 1.08
C ILE A 442 10.57 -47.19 0.40
N VAL A 443 9.58 -47.41 -0.44
CA VAL A 443 8.72 -46.35 -0.99
C VAL A 443 7.40 -46.36 -0.23
N SER A 444 7.00 -45.26 0.31
CA SER A 444 5.77 -45.08 1.10
C SER A 444 4.86 -44.07 0.45
N ILE A 445 3.59 -44.42 0.25
CA ILE A 445 2.53 -43.49 -0.24
C ILE A 445 1.45 -43.39 0.83
N GLN A 446 0.94 -42.20 1.02
CA GLN A 446 -0.15 -41.89 1.96
C GLN A 446 -1.22 -41.04 1.27
N PHE A 447 -2.45 -41.53 1.21
CA PHE A 447 -3.64 -40.87 0.73
C PHE A 447 -4.44 -40.23 1.85
#